data_f86b9fb2954960abfdcdeea477240fb5
#
_entry.id   f86b9fb2954960abfdcdeea477240fb5
#
_cell.length_a   1.000
_cell.length_b   1.000
_cell.length_c   1.000
_cell.angle_alpha   90.00
_cell.angle_beta   90.00
_cell.angle_gamma   90.00
#
_symmetry.space_group_name_H-M   'P 1'
#
loop_
_entity.id
_entity.type
_entity.pdbx_description
1 polymer ?
#
loop_
_entity_poly.entity_id
_entity_poly.type
_entity_poly.pdbx_seq_one_letter_code
_entity_poly.pdbx_strand_id
1 'polypeptide(L)'
;VQLMDKVIRLGGHSAPRTMVPKAASGGGIVVPIHNWLKKNGVQFRNRSQVIDLLMQDGKVTGVLINCDYNWKDGTSKKEQRIGSRGGVVIATGGWGQDKDFIKTTMPVYSLLECTSQPGATAEMLKALLKSGCLPSMLDMYQLGPWASPDEKGAGPGSFFADYAFAEGMAVNPKTGRRFMNELADRRTRADTELNVLSESTPDKINYPVVFCGEKTTEHAEGFQAAYRDKTVFRYETLADLAKAYDIPLKALQQQVDEYNKIVAGTQKDPFAKPLDVKQPLKAPFYAMRLTPKLHYCMGGIAVNPRSEVLSTTTLAPIPGLYAAGEVTRGVHGMDRLGGCSSVDCMVFGLEAGRNAAAYLKAQGN
;
A
#
# COMPACT_ATOMS: atom_id res chain seq x y z
N VAL A 1 -3.01 14.74 15.23
CA VAL A 1 -1.95 14.14 14.43
C VAL A 1 -0.77 15.11 14.39
N GLN A 2 0.43 14.61 14.70
CA GLN A 2 1.67 15.40 14.58
C GLN A 2 2.41 14.96 13.32
N LEU A 3 2.73 15.90 12.45
CA LEU A 3 3.47 15.68 11.21
C LEU A 3 4.92 16.16 11.37
N MET A 4 5.83 15.60 10.56
CA MET A 4 7.21 16.09 10.45
C MET A 4 7.22 17.45 9.71
N ASP A 5 8.23 18.28 10.00
CA ASP A 5 8.36 19.61 9.39
C ASP A 5 8.98 19.59 7.97
N LYS A 6 9.22 18.39 7.44
CA LYS A 6 9.74 18.20 6.07
C LYS A 6 8.78 17.38 5.21
N VAL A 7 8.83 17.59 3.90
CA VAL A 7 8.17 16.76 2.89
C VAL A 7 9.21 15.93 2.15
N ILE A 8 8.80 14.73 1.73
CA ILE A 8 9.62 13.81 0.93
C ILE A 8 9.01 13.60 -0.45
N ARG A 9 9.85 13.23 -1.42
CA ARG A 9 9.40 12.74 -2.71
C ARG A 9 9.34 11.22 -2.68
N LEU A 10 8.16 10.66 -2.86
CA LEU A 10 7.99 9.24 -3.13
C LEU A 10 7.96 8.99 -4.65
N GLY A 11 8.19 7.74 -5.06
CA GLY A 11 8.19 7.39 -6.47
C GLY A 11 6.91 7.78 -7.21
N GLY A 12 7.06 8.30 -8.42
CA GLY A 12 5.99 8.81 -9.27
C GLY A 12 5.56 10.26 -8.99
N HIS A 13 6.00 10.87 -7.88
CA HIS A 13 5.67 12.26 -7.58
C HIS A 13 6.50 13.24 -8.41
N SER A 14 5.87 14.25 -8.99
CA SER A 14 6.54 15.33 -9.74
C SER A 14 7.34 16.29 -8.85
N ALA A 15 7.03 16.35 -7.54
CA ALA A 15 7.71 17.19 -6.55
C ALA A 15 7.62 16.57 -5.15
N PRO A 16 8.52 16.91 -4.20
CA PRO A 16 8.38 16.57 -2.78
C PRO A 16 7.08 17.16 -2.23
N ARG A 17 6.17 16.33 -1.74
CA ARG A 17 4.88 16.76 -1.17
C ARG A 17 4.31 15.82 -0.12
N THR A 18 4.93 14.68 0.11
CA THR A 18 4.44 13.71 1.08
C THR A 18 4.87 14.10 2.47
N MET A 19 3.89 14.35 3.35
CA MET A 19 4.10 14.58 4.77
C MET A 19 4.05 13.25 5.52
N VAL A 20 4.93 13.08 6.49
CA VAL A 20 5.05 11.85 7.29
C VAL A 20 4.65 12.14 8.74
N PRO A 21 3.86 11.29 9.41
CA PRO A 21 3.61 11.42 10.85
C PRO A 21 4.91 11.28 11.65
N LYS A 22 5.08 12.07 12.72
CA LYS A 22 6.26 11.96 13.62
C LYS A 22 6.43 10.54 14.20
N ALA A 23 5.34 9.79 14.35
CA ALA A 23 5.36 8.40 14.79
C ALA A 23 5.83 7.41 13.71
N ALA A 24 6.15 7.88 12.50
CA ALA A 24 6.58 7.07 11.35
C ALA A 24 5.69 5.83 11.06
N SER A 25 4.40 5.92 11.34
CA SER A 25 3.45 4.82 11.18
C SER A 25 2.02 5.32 10.96
N GLY A 26 1.15 4.49 10.38
CA GLY A 26 -0.30 4.73 10.30
C GLY A 26 -0.96 4.94 11.67
N GLY A 27 -0.39 4.35 12.74
CA GLY A 27 -0.82 4.58 14.11
C GLY A 27 -0.74 6.05 14.53
N GLY A 28 0.24 6.80 14.03
CA GLY A 28 0.36 8.24 14.28
C GLY A 28 -0.84 9.06 13.76
N ILE A 29 -1.60 8.53 12.83
CA ILE A 29 -2.84 9.13 12.30
C ILE A 29 -4.06 8.52 12.98
N VAL A 30 -4.17 7.20 12.98
CA VAL A 30 -5.40 6.48 13.40
C VAL A 30 -5.64 6.58 14.90
N VAL A 31 -4.61 6.47 15.74
CA VAL A 31 -4.78 6.47 17.21
C VAL A 31 -5.33 7.80 17.74
N PRO A 32 -4.81 8.98 17.34
CA PRO A 32 -5.40 10.25 17.75
C PRO A 32 -6.86 10.42 17.30
N ILE A 33 -7.20 10.00 16.09
CA ILE A 33 -8.58 10.06 15.57
C ILE A 33 -9.49 9.14 16.39
N HIS A 34 -9.08 7.89 16.61
CA HIS A 34 -9.82 6.92 17.42
C HIS A 34 -10.09 7.43 18.83
N ASN A 35 -9.08 8.00 19.49
CA ASN A 35 -9.23 8.55 20.84
C ASN A 35 -10.19 9.74 20.87
N TRP A 36 -10.12 10.61 19.86
CA TRP A 36 -11.05 11.73 19.73
C TRP A 36 -12.49 11.25 19.52
N LEU A 37 -12.72 10.27 18.65
CA LEU A 37 -14.03 9.68 18.39
C LEU A 37 -14.63 9.07 19.68
N LYS A 38 -13.83 8.30 20.43
CA LYS A 38 -14.27 7.74 21.73
C LYS A 38 -14.68 8.83 22.71
N LYS A 39 -13.87 9.91 22.82
CA LYS A 39 -14.18 11.05 23.69
C LYS A 39 -15.47 11.76 23.28
N ASN A 40 -15.83 11.71 21.99
CA ASN A 40 -17.06 12.32 21.47
C ASN A 40 -18.23 11.34 21.31
N GLY A 41 -18.22 10.23 22.05
CA GLY A 41 -19.37 9.32 22.19
C GLY A 41 -19.55 8.30 21.07
N VAL A 42 -18.59 8.20 20.14
CA VAL A 42 -18.64 7.15 19.10
C VAL A 42 -18.36 5.79 19.74
N GLN A 43 -19.27 4.84 19.53
CA GLN A 43 -19.13 3.50 20.04
C GLN A 43 -18.32 2.62 19.09
N PHE A 44 -17.36 1.88 19.66
CA PHE A 44 -16.54 0.91 18.94
C PHE A 44 -16.94 -0.50 19.37
N ARG A 45 -17.26 -1.34 18.40
CA ARG A 45 -17.63 -2.72 18.64
C ARG A 45 -16.62 -3.65 17.96
N ASN A 46 -15.65 -4.08 18.75
CA ASN A 46 -14.64 -5.04 18.30
C ASN A 46 -15.19 -6.46 18.24
N ARG A 47 -14.47 -7.38 17.56
CA ARG A 47 -14.86 -8.78 17.40
C ARG A 47 -16.26 -8.93 16.80
N SER A 48 -16.56 -8.05 15.83
CA SER A 48 -17.84 -8.00 15.14
C SER A 48 -17.55 -7.99 13.64
N GLN A 49 -17.77 -9.12 12.97
CA GLN A 49 -17.62 -9.26 11.52
C GLN A 49 -18.94 -8.90 10.87
N VAL A 50 -18.96 -7.91 10.01
CA VAL A 50 -20.12 -7.64 9.14
C VAL A 50 -20.13 -8.68 8.03
N ILE A 51 -21.24 -9.40 7.88
CA ILE A 51 -21.38 -10.50 6.91
C ILE A 51 -22.39 -10.21 5.81
N ASP A 52 -23.34 -9.29 6.01
CA ASP A 52 -24.32 -8.92 4.99
C ASP A 52 -24.92 -7.52 5.26
N LEU A 53 -25.55 -6.92 4.24
CA LEU A 53 -26.37 -5.73 4.38
C LEU A 53 -27.84 -6.13 4.66
N LEU A 54 -28.52 -5.33 5.49
CA LEU A 54 -29.96 -5.43 5.66
C LEU A 54 -30.62 -4.49 4.64
N MET A 55 -31.35 -5.09 3.70
CA MET A 55 -32.05 -4.36 2.65
C MET A 55 -33.54 -4.41 2.88
N GLN A 56 -34.21 -3.26 2.67
CA GLN A 56 -35.67 -3.16 2.66
C GLN A 56 -36.10 -2.14 1.59
N ASP A 57 -36.98 -2.54 0.69
CA ASP A 57 -37.51 -1.69 -0.39
C ASP A 57 -36.41 -0.97 -1.20
N GLY A 58 -35.32 -1.69 -1.50
CA GLY A 58 -34.18 -1.17 -2.24
C GLY A 58 -33.27 -0.21 -1.44
N LYS A 59 -33.47 -0.05 -0.13
CA LYS A 59 -32.69 0.80 0.76
C LYS A 59 -31.90 -0.05 1.75
N VAL A 60 -30.72 0.43 2.15
CA VAL A 60 -29.95 -0.17 3.24
C VAL A 60 -30.48 0.35 4.57
N THR A 61 -30.88 -0.58 5.42
CA THR A 61 -31.45 -0.30 6.76
C THR A 61 -30.58 -0.79 7.90
N GLY A 62 -29.41 -1.37 7.61
CA GLY A 62 -28.48 -1.86 8.62
C GLY A 62 -27.55 -2.93 8.12
N VAL A 63 -26.98 -3.67 9.04
CA VAL A 63 -26.04 -4.76 8.78
C VAL A 63 -26.35 -6.00 9.61
N LEU A 64 -25.99 -7.18 9.07
CA LEU A 64 -25.89 -8.43 9.80
C LEU A 64 -24.47 -8.65 10.25
N ILE A 65 -24.26 -8.99 11.50
CA ILE A 65 -22.93 -9.21 12.07
C ILE A 65 -22.80 -10.55 12.78
N ASN A 66 -21.62 -11.13 12.72
CA ASN A 66 -21.15 -12.18 13.63
C ASN A 66 -20.57 -11.55 14.90
N CYS A 67 -21.10 -11.88 16.05
CA CYS A 67 -20.65 -11.39 17.36
C CYS A 67 -19.58 -12.32 17.95
N ASP A 68 -18.67 -11.74 18.71
CA ASP A 68 -17.54 -12.45 19.33
C ASP A 68 -16.69 -13.21 18.30
N TYR A 69 -16.59 -12.64 17.11
CA TYR A 69 -15.86 -13.23 16.00
C TYR A 69 -14.36 -13.36 16.32
N ASN A 70 -13.82 -14.53 16.08
CA ASN A 70 -12.39 -14.83 16.14
C ASN A 70 -11.84 -15.00 14.73
N TRP A 71 -11.11 -14.01 14.27
CA TRP A 71 -10.54 -13.99 12.91
C TRP A 71 -9.50 -15.10 12.64
N LYS A 72 -8.94 -15.74 13.68
CA LYS A 72 -7.91 -16.77 13.53
C LYS A 72 -8.50 -18.12 13.11
N ASP A 73 -9.69 -18.43 13.54
CA ASP A 73 -10.37 -19.70 13.27
C ASP A 73 -11.75 -19.53 12.62
N GLY A 74 -12.18 -18.27 12.39
CA GLY A 74 -13.47 -17.97 11.77
C GLY A 74 -14.69 -18.23 12.66
N THR A 75 -14.51 -18.57 13.91
CA THR A 75 -15.62 -18.86 14.82
C THR A 75 -16.34 -17.62 15.32
N SER A 76 -17.64 -17.74 15.57
CA SER A 76 -18.48 -16.69 16.20
C SER A 76 -19.50 -17.31 17.12
N LYS A 77 -20.02 -16.53 18.09
CA LYS A 77 -21.01 -17.04 19.04
C LYS A 77 -22.44 -16.95 18.52
N LYS A 78 -22.79 -15.84 17.86
CA LYS A 78 -24.15 -15.59 17.35
C LYS A 78 -24.14 -14.53 16.27
N GLU A 79 -25.16 -14.54 15.44
CA GLU A 79 -25.49 -13.45 14.54
C GLU A 79 -26.37 -12.40 15.24
N GLN A 80 -26.22 -11.15 14.83
CA GLN A 80 -27.05 -10.04 15.27
C GLN A 80 -27.34 -9.08 14.12
N ARG A 81 -28.59 -8.65 14.02
CA ARG A 81 -29.01 -7.56 13.12
C ARG A 81 -28.82 -6.22 13.83
N ILE A 82 -28.16 -5.27 13.16
CA ILE A 82 -28.01 -3.90 13.66
C ILE A 82 -28.67 -2.97 12.66
N GLY A 83 -29.75 -2.32 13.08
CA GLY A 83 -30.42 -1.30 12.28
C GLY A 83 -29.67 0.03 12.25
N SER A 84 -29.82 0.75 11.16
CA SER A 84 -29.30 2.12 11.00
C SER A 84 -30.36 3.03 10.39
N ARG A 85 -30.59 4.19 11.03
CA ARG A 85 -31.49 5.23 10.49
C ARG A 85 -30.76 6.17 9.54
N GLY A 86 -29.47 6.45 9.80
CA GLY A 86 -28.63 7.35 9.00
C GLY A 86 -27.91 6.69 7.83
N GLY A 87 -28.13 5.37 7.63
CA GLY A 87 -27.41 4.59 6.61
C GLY A 87 -26.15 3.92 7.14
N VAL A 88 -25.45 3.25 6.24
CA VAL A 88 -24.23 2.47 6.51
C VAL A 88 -23.08 3.02 5.66
N VAL A 89 -21.93 3.26 6.26
CA VAL A 89 -20.70 3.64 5.58
C VAL A 89 -19.76 2.42 5.57
N ILE A 90 -19.42 1.97 4.39
CA ILE A 90 -18.45 0.87 4.18
C ILE A 90 -17.03 1.45 4.06
N ALA A 91 -16.15 1.04 4.99
CA ALA A 91 -14.76 1.48 5.04
C ALA A 91 -13.82 0.29 5.35
N THR A 92 -14.11 -0.87 4.74
CA THR A 92 -13.48 -2.16 5.04
C THR A 92 -12.11 -2.34 4.41
N GLY A 93 -11.68 -1.40 3.56
CA GLY A 93 -10.41 -1.49 2.86
C GLY A 93 -10.42 -2.49 1.70
N GLY A 94 -9.23 -2.84 1.23
CA GLY A 94 -9.05 -3.76 0.11
C GLY A 94 -9.04 -5.24 0.54
N TRP A 95 -8.82 -6.12 -0.45
CA TRP A 95 -8.88 -7.59 -0.30
C TRP A 95 -7.58 -8.30 -0.71
N GLY A 96 -6.44 -7.63 -0.55
CA GLY A 96 -5.13 -8.14 -0.98
C GLY A 96 -4.69 -9.47 -0.33
N GLN A 97 -5.32 -9.90 0.77
CA GLN A 97 -5.05 -11.18 1.42
C GLN A 97 -5.99 -12.31 0.99
N ASP A 98 -7.06 -12.03 0.23
CA ASP A 98 -7.98 -13.06 -0.29
C ASP A 98 -7.43 -13.67 -1.58
N LYS A 99 -6.52 -14.64 -1.44
CA LYS A 99 -5.85 -15.32 -2.56
C LYS A 99 -6.85 -15.98 -3.51
N ASP A 100 -7.93 -16.55 -2.99
CA ASP A 100 -8.94 -17.23 -3.78
C ASP A 100 -9.72 -16.22 -4.63
N PHE A 101 -10.07 -15.05 -4.07
CA PHE A 101 -10.72 -14.00 -4.84
C PHE A 101 -9.77 -13.40 -5.90
N ILE A 102 -8.52 -13.13 -5.53
CA ILE A 102 -7.51 -12.61 -6.47
C ILE A 102 -7.29 -13.60 -7.62
N LYS A 103 -7.29 -14.90 -7.35
CA LYS A 103 -7.16 -15.93 -8.37
C LYS A 103 -8.28 -15.88 -9.41
N THR A 104 -9.47 -15.40 -9.06
CA THR A 104 -10.58 -15.24 -10.01
C THR A 104 -10.46 -13.99 -10.88
N THR A 105 -9.75 -12.96 -10.42
CA THR A 105 -9.65 -11.67 -11.11
C THR A 105 -8.30 -11.45 -11.79
N MET A 106 -7.20 -11.88 -11.14
CA MET A 106 -5.82 -11.78 -11.65
C MET A 106 -5.00 -12.98 -11.17
N PRO A 107 -5.10 -14.14 -11.81
CA PRO A 107 -4.52 -15.41 -11.34
C PRO A 107 -3.04 -15.34 -10.97
N VAL A 108 -2.22 -14.66 -11.79
CA VAL A 108 -0.78 -14.56 -11.57
C VAL A 108 -0.44 -13.82 -10.26
N TYR A 109 -1.26 -12.86 -9.83
CA TYR A 109 -1.02 -12.11 -8.60
C TYR A 109 -1.42 -12.88 -7.34
N SER A 110 -2.21 -13.97 -7.45
CA SER A 110 -2.50 -14.83 -6.30
C SER A 110 -1.25 -15.54 -5.75
N LEU A 111 -0.17 -15.62 -6.54
CA LEU A 111 1.11 -16.20 -6.14
C LEU A 111 1.98 -15.23 -5.34
N LEU A 112 1.71 -13.92 -5.41
CA LEU A 112 2.49 -12.91 -4.70
C LEU A 112 2.09 -12.83 -3.23
N GLU A 113 3.04 -12.51 -2.37
CA GLU A 113 2.74 -12.09 -1.00
C GLU A 113 2.05 -10.72 -0.99
N CYS A 114 1.44 -10.36 0.13
CA CYS A 114 0.72 -9.10 0.28
C CYS A 114 1.23 -8.30 1.49
N THR A 115 1.33 -6.98 1.33
CA THR A 115 1.74 -6.07 2.41
C THR A 115 0.60 -5.68 3.34
N SER A 116 -0.65 -6.04 3.02
CA SER A 116 -1.81 -5.71 3.83
C SER A 116 -1.91 -6.62 5.06
N GLN A 117 -2.60 -6.14 6.09
CA GLN A 117 -2.90 -6.93 7.29
C GLN A 117 -3.78 -8.16 6.94
N PRO A 118 -3.75 -9.25 7.75
CA PRO A 118 -4.41 -10.52 7.41
C PRO A 118 -5.94 -10.43 7.21
N GLY A 119 -6.60 -9.44 7.79
CA GLY A 119 -8.05 -9.24 7.63
C GLY A 119 -8.44 -8.48 6.36
N ALA A 120 -7.51 -8.15 5.46
CA ALA A 120 -7.81 -7.53 4.18
C ALA A 120 -8.34 -8.57 3.18
N THR A 121 -9.56 -9.06 3.41
CA THR A 121 -10.24 -10.12 2.67
C THR A 121 -11.43 -9.60 1.88
N ALA A 122 -11.92 -10.36 0.90
CA ALA A 122 -13.02 -9.95 0.02
C ALA A 122 -14.42 -10.23 0.61
N GLU A 123 -14.55 -10.60 1.87
CA GLU A 123 -15.83 -10.99 2.47
C GLU A 123 -16.89 -9.89 2.32
N MET A 124 -16.57 -8.65 2.75
CA MET A 124 -17.51 -7.54 2.60
C MET A 124 -17.73 -7.15 1.13
N LEU A 125 -16.69 -7.21 0.30
CA LEU A 125 -16.84 -6.98 -1.15
C LEU A 125 -17.84 -7.97 -1.76
N LYS A 126 -17.75 -9.26 -1.44
CA LYS A 126 -18.69 -10.30 -1.90
C LYS A 126 -20.13 -10.01 -1.44
N ALA A 127 -20.31 -9.55 -0.20
CA ALA A 127 -21.63 -9.15 0.30
C ALA A 127 -22.19 -7.92 -0.45
N LEU A 128 -21.35 -6.94 -0.75
CA LEU A 128 -21.73 -5.76 -1.55
C LEU A 128 -22.14 -6.15 -2.98
N LEU A 129 -21.37 -7.03 -3.63
CA LEU A 129 -21.69 -7.54 -4.97
C LEU A 129 -23.05 -8.28 -4.98
N LYS A 130 -23.27 -9.16 -3.99
CA LYS A 130 -24.54 -9.86 -3.79
C LYS A 130 -25.72 -8.89 -3.59
N SER A 131 -25.48 -7.75 -2.94
CA SER A 131 -26.48 -6.70 -2.71
C SER A 131 -26.71 -5.78 -3.91
N GLY A 132 -26.12 -6.07 -5.06
CA GLY A 132 -26.31 -5.31 -6.30
C GLY A 132 -25.50 -4.00 -6.35
N CYS A 133 -24.44 -3.85 -5.57
CA CYS A 133 -23.51 -2.73 -5.68
C CYS A 133 -22.68 -2.85 -6.96
N LEU A 134 -22.46 -1.74 -7.66
CA LEU A 134 -21.75 -1.69 -8.93
C LEU A 134 -20.24 -1.88 -8.75
N PRO A 135 -19.63 -3.00 -9.21
CA PRO A 135 -18.19 -3.17 -9.16
C PRO A 135 -17.48 -2.49 -10.32
N SER A 136 -16.21 -2.19 -10.15
CA SER A 136 -15.34 -1.76 -11.24
C SER A 136 -13.88 -2.05 -10.93
N MET A 137 -13.09 -2.37 -11.97
CA MET A 137 -11.63 -2.53 -11.91
C MET A 137 -11.18 -3.60 -10.90
N LEU A 138 -11.98 -4.67 -10.68
CA LEU A 138 -11.65 -5.72 -9.69
C LEU A 138 -10.41 -6.54 -10.05
N ASP A 139 -9.94 -6.45 -11.27
CA ASP A 139 -8.72 -7.04 -11.84
C ASP A 139 -7.49 -6.12 -11.73
N MET A 140 -7.64 -4.92 -11.17
CA MET A 140 -6.58 -3.94 -11.06
C MET A 140 -5.98 -3.91 -9.65
N TYR A 141 -4.70 -4.23 -9.57
CA TYR A 141 -3.92 -4.23 -8.32
C TYR A 141 -2.66 -3.42 -8.49
N GLN A 142 -2.22 -2.78 -7.41
CA GLN A 142 -0.92 -2.13 -7.32
C GLN A 142 0.06 -3.02 -6.57
N LEU A 143 1.25 -3.17 -7.09
CA LEU A 143 2.37 -3.82 -6.43
C LEU A 143 3.21 -2.80 -5.66
N GLY A 144 3.80 -3.24 -4.56
CA GLY A 144 4.74 -2.48 -3.75
C GLY A 144 6.18 -2.84 -4.11
N PRO A 145 6.89 -2.01 -4.88
CA PRO A 145 8.25 -2.31 -5.36
C PRO A 145 9.33 -2.17 -4.28
N TRP A 146 8.99 -1.77 -3.08
CA TRP A 146 9.92 -1.60 -1.95
C TRP A 146 9.92 -2.79 -0.98
N ALA A 147 9.19 -3.84 -1.27
CA ALA A 147 9.13 -5.01 -0.40
C ALA A 147 10.37 -5.91 -0.58
N SER A 148 10.63 -6.74 0.41
CA SER A 148 11.76 -7.68 0.41
C SER A 148 11.29 -9.11 0.63
N PRO A 149 11.96 -10.11 0.03
CA PRO A 149 11.74 -11.52 0.36
C PRO A 149 12.22 -11.87 1.78
N ASP A 150 13.03 -11.01 2.40
CA ASP A 150 13.57 -11.20 3.74
C ASP A 150 12.66 -10.67 4.86
N GLU A 151 11.56 -10.00 4.51
CA GLU A 151 10.57 -9.55 5.48
C GLU A 151 9.80 -10.72 6.08
N LYS A 152 9.66 -10.70 7.41
CA LYS A 152 8.85 -11.69 8.12
C LYS A 152 7.40 -11.25 8.21
N GLY A 153 6.50 -12.12 7.76
CA GLY A 153 5.05 -11.88 7.83
C GLY A 153 4.53 -10.89 6.78
N ALA A 154 3.25 -10.50 6.95
CA ALA A 154 2.63 -9.46 6.14
C ALA A 154 3.10 -8.09 6.64
N GLY A 155 4.29 -7.67 6.23
CA GLY A 155 4.81 -6.35 6.56
C GLY A 155 4.74 -5.44 5.33
N PRO A 156 4.34 -4.17 5.47
CA PRO A 156 4.68 -3.19 4.47
C PRO A 156 6.19 -3.13 4.42
N GLY A 157 6.79 -3.18 3.24
CA GLY A 157 8.21 -3.00 3.06
C GLY A 157 8.73 -1.86 3.94
N SER A 158 9.92 -2.02 4.43
CA SER A 158 10.56 -1.01 5.27
C SER A 158 10.62 0.32 4.51
N PHE A 159 10.24 1.43 5.14
CA PHE A 159 10.46 2.77 4.58
C PHE A 159 11.91 3.03 4.17
N PHE A 160 12.87 2.26 4.72
CA PHE A 160 14.26 2.27 4.30
C PHE A 160 14.41 2.13 2.77
N ALA A 161 13.62 1.27 2.12
CA ALA A 161 13.72 1.09 0.67
C ALA A 161 13.39 2.38 -0.11
N ASP A 162 12.42 3.18 0.34
CA ASP A 162 12.10 4.47 -0.31
C ASP A 162 13.27 5.46 -0.19
N TYR A 163 13.99 5.47 0.92
CA TYR A 163 15.21 6.27 1.08
C TYR A 163 16.37 5.74 0.23
N ALA A 164 16.55 4.41 0.23
CA ALA A 164 17.58 3.77 -0.62
C ALA A 164 17.29 3.98 -2.12
N PHE A 165 16.03 4.02 -2.53
CA PHE A 165 15.65 4.41 -3.89
C PHE A 165 15.94 5.88 -4.18
N ALA A 166 15.67 6.78 -3.25
CA ALA A 166 15.91 8.21 -3.44
C ALA A 166 17.40 8.56 -3.52
N GLU A 167 18.22 7.98 -2.64
CA GLU A 167 19.61 8.39 -2.39
C GLU A 167 20.66 7.35 -2.81
N GLY A 168 20.23 6.17 -3.23
CA GLY A 168 21.05 5.07 -3.69
C GLY A 168 20.66 4.61 -5.08
N MET A 169 20.87 3.35 -5.39
CA MET A 169 20.50 2.75 -6.66
C MET A 169 20.08 1.29 -6.53
N ALA A 170 19.28 0.82 -7.49
CA ALA A 170 18.91 -0.58 -7.64
C ALA A 170 19.66 -1.22 -8.79
N VAL A 171 20.18 -2.43 -8.59
CA VAL A 171 20.93 -3.19 -9.59
C VAL A 171 20.35 -4.58 -9.83
N ASN A 172 20.48 -5.06 -11.05
CA ASN A 172 20.27 -6.46 -11.40
C ASN A 172 21.52 -7.26 -11.00
N PRO A 173 21.45 -8.22 -10.06
CA PRO A 173 22.62 -8.97 -9.62
C PRO A 173 23.35 -9.70 -10.75
N LYS A 174 22.62 -10.23 -11.72
CA LYS A 174 23.19 -10.97 -12.86
C LYS A 174 24.14 -10.11 -13.71
N THR A 175 23.85 -8.81 -13.83
CA THR A 175 24.60 -7.89 -14.68
C THR A 175 25.47 -6.90 -13.92
N GLY A 176 25.19 -6.65 -12.64
CA GLY A 176 25.79 -5.59 -11.83
C GLY A 176 25.41 -4.17 -12.28
N ARG A 177 24.34 -4.03 -13.08
CA ARG A 177 23.93 -2.75 -13.66
C ARG A 177 22.60 -2.26 -13.11
N ARG A 178 22.42 -0.94 -13.02
CA ARG A 178 21.11 -0.30 -12.82
C ARG A 178 20.18 -0.68 -13.97
N PHE A 179 18.90 -0.79 -13.65
CA PHE A 179 17.89 -1.25 -14.61
C PHE A 179 16.63 -0.39 -14.63
N MET A 180 16.50 0.62 -13.75
CA MET A 180 15.30 1.45 -13.65
C MET A 180 15.59 2.87 -13.17
N ASN A 181 14.58 3.75 -13.29
CA ASN A 181 14.45 4.95 -12.49
C ASN A 181 13.86 4.57 -11.12
N GLU A 182 14.65 4.64 -10.07
CA GLU A 182 14.24 4.25 -8.72
C GLU A 182 13.15 5.17 -8.12
N LEU A 183 12.88 6.31 -8.73
CA LEU A 183 11.81 7.22 -8.37
C LEU A 183 10.67 7.29 -9.41
N ALA A 184 10.61 6.34 -10.34
CA ALA A 184 9.45 6.14 -11.19
C ALA A 184 8.20 5.77 -10.36
N ASP A 185 7.03 5.78 -10.97
CA ASP A 185 5.80 5.30 -10.35
C ASP A 185 5.92 3.81 -9.93
N ARG A 186 4.99 3.38 -9.08
CA ARG A 186 5.06 2.05 -8.48
C ARG A 186 4.92 0.93 -9.48
N ARG A 187 4.03 1.11 -10.46
CA ARG A 187 3.80 0.10 -11.49
C ARG A 187 5.06 -0.08 -12.34
N THR A 188 5.62 1.00 -12.84
CA THR A 188 6.87 0.97 -13.65
C THR A 188 8.00 0.28 -12.88
N ARG A 189 8.21 0.62 -11.61
CA ARG A 189 9.25 -0.03 -10.78
C ARG A 189 8.97 -1.51 -10.56
N ALA A 190 7.74 -1.86 -10.17
CA ALA A 190 7.38 -3.26 -9.94
C ALA A 190 7.52 -4.11 -11.20
N ASP A 191 7.09 -3.61 -12.35
CA ASP A 191 7.22 -4.31 -13.64
C ASP A 191 8.71 -4.53 -14.00
N THR A 192 9.57 -3.53 -13.76
CA THR A 192 11.01 -3.69 -14.01
C THR A 192 11.68 -4.65 -13.02
N GLU A 193 11.25 -4.70 -11.76
CA GLU A 193 11.71 -5.70 -10.78
C GLU A 193 11.25 -7.12 -11.16
N LEU A 194 10.00 -7.28 -11.61
CA LEU A 194 9.49 -8.57 -12.11
C LEU A 194 10.27 -9.04 -13.35
N ASN A 195 10.68 -8.13 -14.23
CA ASN A 195 11.54 -8.47 -15.36
C ASN A 195 12.90 -9.00 -14.90
N VAL A 196 13.52 -8.39 -13.88
CA VAL A 196 14.78 -8.91 -13.29
C VAL A 196 14.53 -10.28 -12.62
N LEU A 197 13.43 -10.43 -11.88
CA LEU A 197 13.05 -11.72 -11.28
C LEU A 197 12.79 -12.81 -12.34
N SER A 198 12.28 -12.46 -13.50
CA SER A 198 12.04 -13.43 -14.59
C SER A 198 13.33 -14.05 -15.16
N GLU A 199 14.50 -13.45 -14.89
CA GLU A 199 15.81 -13.99 -15.24
C GLU A 199 16.30 -15.08 -14.25
N SER A 200 15.50 -15.45 -13.26
CA SER A 200 15.79 -16.51 -12.29
C SER A 200 15.95 -17.87 -12.98
N THR A 201 16.73 -18.73 -12.34
CA THR A 201 16.87 -20.15 -12.73
C THR A 201 16.20 -21.02 -11.67
N PRO A 202 15.96 -22.33 -11.95
CA PRO A 202 15.41 -23.24 -10.95
C PRO A 202 16.20 -23.26 -9.62
N ASP A 203 17.53 -23.09 -9.70
CA ASP A 203 18.41 -23.18 -8.56
C ASP A 203 18.67 -21.84 -7.85
N LYS A 204 18.34 -20.70 -8.52
CA LYS A 204 18.65 -19.37 -7.98
C LYS A 204 17.65 -18.31 -8.44
N ILE A 205 17.02 -17.66 -7.46
CA ILE A 205 16.15 -16.51 -7.71
C ILE A 205 17.01 -15.25 -7.86
N ASN A 206 16.81 -14.52 -8.96
CA ASN A 206 17.53 -13.28 -9.27
C ASN A 206 16.81 -12.06 -8.67
N TYR A 207 16.84 -11.93 -7.32
CA TYR A 207 16.25 -10.77 -6.65
C TYR A 207 17.02 -9.50 -6.96
N PRO A 208 16.39 -8.43 -7.48
CA PRO A 208 17.04 -7.12 -7.55
C PRO A 208 17.57 -6.68 -6.19
N VAL A 209 18.64 -5.90 -6.18
CA VAL A 209 19.24 -5.38 -4.94
C VAL A 209 19.25 -3.87 -4.99
N VAL A 210 18.65 -3.22 -3.97
CA VAL A 210 18.79 -1.78 -3.73
C VAL A 210 19.82 -1.55 -2.63
N PHE A 211 20.65 -0.52 -2.80
CA PHE A 211 21.62 -0.16 -1.76
C PHE A 211 21.92 1.34 -1.76
N CYS A 212 22.35 1.83 -0.61
CA CYS A 212 22.75 3.21 -0.35
C CYS A 212 24.01 3.27 0.52
N GLY A 213 24.55 4.47 0.72
CA GLY A 213 25.63 4.72 1.67
C GLY A 213 25.14 4.97 3.09
N GLU A 214 26.06 5.06 4.04
CA GLU A 214 25.78 5.21 5.48
C GLU A 214 24.94 6.46 5.81
N LYS A 215 25.22 7.60 5.18
CA LYS A 215 24.49 8.85 5.44
C LYS A 215 22.98 8.73 5.27
N THR A 216 22.52 7.89 4.35
CA THR A 216 21.10 7.63 4.16
C THR A 216 20.48 7.00 5.40
N THR A 217 21.23 6.13 6.11
CA THR A 217 20.73 5.42 7.30
C THR A 217 20.55 6.32 8.52
N GLU A 218 21.24 7.48 8.56
CA GLU A 218 21.16 8.44 9.66
C GLU A 218 19.76 9.07 9.79
N HIS A 219 19.02 9.13 8.66
CA HIS A 219 17.70 9.75 8.61
C HIS A 219 16.60 8.88 7.96
N ALA A 220 16.96 7.67 7.49
CA ALA A 220 16.01 6.76 6.88
C ALA A 220 15.07 6.16 7.95
N GLU A 221 13.79 6.51 7.84
CA GLU A 221 12.77 5.96 8.72
C GLU A 221 12.63 4.46 8.53
N GLY A 222 12.43 3.74 9.64
CA GLY A 222 12.32 2.29 9.64
C GLY A 222 13.65 1.54 9.47
N PHE A 223 14.79 2.24 9.25
CA PHE A 223 16.09 1.60 9.08
C PHE A 223 16.47 0.70 10.26
N GLN A 224 16.36 1.20 11.50
CA GLN A 224 16.75 0.46 12.70
C GLN A 224 15.96 -0.86 12.86
N ALA A 225 14.66 -0.83 12.52
CA ALA A 225 13.85 -2.03 12.54
C ALA A 225 14.27 -3.01 11.42
N ALA A 226 14.42 -2.54 10.20
CA ALA A 226 14.81 -3.36 9.05
C ALA A 226 16.22 -4.00 9.25
N TYR A 227 17.15 -3.25 9.85
CA TYR A 227 18.50 -3.74 10.15
C TYR A 227 18.48 -4.80 11.27
N ARG A 228 17.74 -4.54 12.36
CA ARG A 228 17.56 -5.52 13.47
C ARG A 228 16.87 -6.79 12.96
N ASP A 229 15.86 -6.67 12.11
CA ASP A 229 15.04 -7.77 11.62
C ASP A 229 15.68 -8.51 10.43
N LYS A 230 16.91 -8.13 10.05
CA LYS A 230 17.69 -8.75 8.98
C LYS A 230 17.03 -8.67 7.59
N THR A 231 16.33 -7.59 7.33
CA THR A 231 15.87 -7.21 5.99
C THR A 231 16.92 -6.36 5.27
N VAL A 232 17.67 -5.55 6.02
CA VAL A 232 18.78 -4.72 5.53
C VAL A 232 20.10 -5.22 6.14
N PHE A 233 21.15 -5.27 5.32
CA PHE A 233 22.48 -5.72 5.72
C PHE A 233 23.53 -4.65 5.43
N ARG A 234 24.57 -4.58 6.30
CA ARG A 234 25.72 -3.69 6.17
C ARG A 234 26.89 -4.40 5.54
N TYR A 235 27.58 -3.70 4.63
CA TYR A 235 28.78 -4.18 3.93
C TYR A 235 29.87 -3.11 3.99
N GLU A 236 31.06 -3.50 4.47
CA GLU A 236 32.19 -2.58 4.64
C GLU A 236 32.77 -2.14 3.32
N THR A 237 32.73 -3.01 2.31
CA THR A 237 33.23 -2.74 0.98
C THR A 237 32.24 -3.11 -0.12
N LEU A 238 32.41 -2.56 -1.32
CA LEU A 238 31.63 -2.95 -2.48
C LEU A 238 31.88 -4.41 -2.89
N ALA A 239 33.06 -4.93 -2.60
CA ALA A 239 33.41 -6.34 -2.83
C ALA A 239 32.61 -7.27 -1.92
N ASP A 240 32.42 -6.91 -0.65
CA ASP A 240 31.60 -7.69 0.29
C ASP A 240 30.14 -7.72 -0.17
N LEU A 241 29.60 -6.57 -0.60
CA LEU A 241 28.24 -6.49 -1.16
C LEU A 241 28.11 -7.36 -2.41
N ALA A 242 29.04 -7.21 -3.34
CA ALA A 242 29.05 -7.97 -4.59
C ALA A 242 29.09 -9.50 -4.32
N LYS A 243 29.94 -9.93 -3.38
CA LYS A 243 30.04 -11.32 -2.98
C LYS A 243 28.74 -11.84 -2.33
N ALA A 244 28.13 -11.05 -1.46
CA ALA A 244 26.91 -11.45 -0.73
C ALA A 244 25.72 -11.71 -1.64
N TYR A 245 25.61 -10.97 -2.76
CA TYR A 245 24.51 -11.09 -3.70
C TYR A 245 24.91 -11.72 -5.04
N ASP A 246 26.16 -12.23 -5.14
CA ASP A 246 26.71 -12.84 -6.35
C ASP A 246 26.63 -11.90 -7.57
N ILE A 247 27.08 -10.65 -7.39
CA ILE A 247 27.09 -9.61 -8.40
C ILE A 247 28.50 -9.53 -9.03
N PRO A 248 28.65 -9.40 -10.35
CA PRO A 248 29.94 -9.18 -11.00
C PRO A 248 30.59 -7.88 -10.50
N LEU A 249 31.63 -8.00 -9.62
CA LEU A 249 32.26 -6.87 -8.93
C LEU A 249 32.71 -5.75 -9.90
N LYS A 250 33.36 -6.12 -11.00
CA LYS A 250 33.86 -5.13 -11.98
C LYS A 250 32.72 -4.31 -12.58
N ALA A 251 31.59 -4.93 -12.90
CA ALA A 251 30.42 -4.25 -13.44
C ALA A 251 29.75 -3.36 -12.40
N LEU A 252 29.66 -3.85 -11.16
CA LEU A 252 29.09 -3.08 -10.04
C LEU A 252 29.95 -1.85 -9.73
N GLN A 253 31.28 -1.98 -9.71
CA GLN A 253 32.21 -0.86 -9.47
C GLN A 253 32.03 0.22 -10.56
N GLN A 254 32.02 -0.19 -11.84
CA GLN A 254 31.75 0.74 -12.93
C GLN A 254 30.41 1.46 -12.76
N GLN A 255 29.36 0.74 -12.36
CA GLN A 255 28.04 1.31 -12.15
C GLN A 255 28.01 2.31 -11.00
N VAL A 256 28.72 2.05 -9.89
CA VAL A 256 28.87 3.00 -8.77
C VAL A 256 29.60 4.25 -9.21
N ASP A 257 30.70 4.11 -9.98
CA ASP A 257 31.49 5.22 -10.50
C ASP A 257 30.65 6.10 -11.46
N GLU A 258 29.87 5.47 -12.34
CA GLU A 258 28.92 6.16 -13.25
C GLU A 258 27.85 6.90 -12.44
N TYR A 259 27.23 6.25 -11.46
CA TYR A 259 26.21 6.87 -10.61
C TYR A 259 26.76 8.07 -9.82
N ASN A 260 27.98 7.97 -9.30
CA ASN A 260 28.63 9.08 -8.60
C ASN A 260 28.92 10.28 -9.53
N LYS A 261 29.23 10.05 -10.82
CA LYS A 261 29.33 11.13 -11.82
C LYS A 261 27.98 11.79 -12.10
N ILE A 262 26.90 10.99 -12.13
CA ILE A 262 25.54 11.51 -12.28
C ILE A 262 25.17 12.40 -11.08
N VAL A 263 25.43 11.93 -9.86
CA VAL A 263 25.21 12.70 -8.63
C VAL A 263 26.03 13.98 -8.58
N ALA A 264 27.26 13.94 -9.08
CA ALA A 264 28.13 15.12 -9.21
C ALA A 264 27.71 16.09 -10.35
N GLY A 265 26.75 15.70 -11.19
CA GLY A 265 26.27 16.50 -12.32
C GLY A 265 27.21 16.50 -13.54
N THR A 266 28.21 15.61 -13.57
CA THR A 266 29.17 15.50 -14.68
C THR A 266 28.73 14.50 -15.75
N GLN A 267 27.66 13.74 -15.49
CA GLN A 267 27.06 12.80 -16.42
C GLN A 267 25.53 12.85 -16.31
N LYS A 268 24.83 12.72 -17.45
CA LYS A 268 23.37 12.64 -17.48
C LYS A 268 22.91 11.24 -17.03
N ASP A 269 21.85 11.18 -16.20
CA ASP A 269 21.25 9.90 -15.81
C ASP A 269 20.46 9.30 -17.00
N PRO A 270 20.80 8.08 -17.45
CA PRO A 270 20.09 7.40 -18.54
C PRO A 270 18.63 7.07 -18.18
N PHE A 271 18.31 6.97 -16.89
CA PHE A 271 16.95 6.68 -16.39
C PHE A 271 16.18 7.94 -15.99
N ALA A 272 16.78 9.13 -16.10
CA ALA A 272 16.18 10.42 -15.74
C ALA A 272 15.64 10.44 -14.28
N LYS A 273 16.33 9.79 -13.36
CA LYS A 273 15.98 9.81 -11.93
C LYS A 273 16.11 11.23 -11.38
N PRO A 274 15.08 11.76 -10.69
CA PRO A 274 15.22 13.03 -9.97
C PRO A 274 16.24 12.89 -8.82
N LEU A 275 17.20 13.79 -8.77
CA LEU A 275 18.22 13.84 -7.72
C LEU A 275 17.94 14.99 -6.76
N ASP A 276 16.97 14.79 -5.85
CA ASP A 276 16.65 15.77 -4.80
C ASP A 276 17.75 15.84 -3.74
N VAL A 277 18.43 14.71 -3.50
CA VAL A 277 19.60 14.61 -2.62
C VAL A 277 20.82 14.20 -3.45
N LYS A 278 21.82 15.05 -3.49
CA LYS A 278 23.07 14.82 -4.22
C LYS A 278 24.13 14.24 -3.29
N GLN A 279 24.03 12.94 -3.02
CA GLN A 279 24.94 12.23 -2.15
C GLN A 279 25.65 11.12 -2.90
N PRO A 280 27.00 11.12 -2.97
CA PRO A 280 27.73 10.05 -3.62
C PRO A 280 27.62 8.75 -2.82
N LEU A 281 27.53 7.63 -3.52
CA LEU A 281 27.59 6.30 -2.92
C LEU A 281 29.01 6.00 -2.46
N LYS A 282 29.19 5.81 -1.16
CA LYS A 282 30.46 5.47 -0.51
C LYS A 282 30.23 4.42 0.56
N ALA A 283 31.23 3.59 0.78
CA ALA A 283 31.26 2.64 1.87
C ALA A 283 31.16 3.32 3.27
N PRO A 284 30.61 2.64 4.29
CA PRO A 284 29.97 1.34 4.19
C PRO A 284 28.62 1.41 3.44
N PHE A 285 28.22 0.30 2.84
CA PHE A 285 26.97 0.20 2.09
C PHE A 285 25.90 -0.53 2.92
N TYR A 286 24.66 -0.15 2.71
CA TYR A 286 23.50 -0.82 3.28
C TYR A 286 22.57 -1.25 2.14
N ALA A 287 22.25 -2.55 2.11
CA ALA A 287 21.55 -3.15 0.99
C ALA A 287 20.43 -4.09 1.42
N MET A 288 19.44 -4.25 0.56
CA MET A 288 18.37 -5.23 0.69
C MET A 288 17.98 -5.81 -0.67
N ARG A 289 17.46 -7.03 -0.65
CA ARG A 289 16.82 -7.65 -1.81
C ARG A 289 15.42 -7.09 -1.99
N LEU A 290 14.96 -7.01 -3.25
CA LEU A 290 13.64 -6.54 -3.61
C LEU A 290 12.80 -7.66 -4.20
N THR A 291 11.51 -7.63 -3.90
CA THR A 291 10.48 -8.43 -4.57
C THR A 291 9.16 -7.67 -4.48
N PRO A 292 8.47 -7.43 -5.61
CA PRO A 292 7.17 -6.80 -5.54
C PRO A 292 6.18 -7.65 -4.77
N LYS A 293 5.40 -7.02 -3.88
CA LYS A 293 4.28 -7.65 -3.17
C LYS A 293 2.99 -6.94 -3.52
N LEU A 294 1.88 -7.65 -3.48
CA LEU A 294 0.55 -7.06 -3.58
C LEU A 294 0.38 -6.00 -2.48
N HIS A 295 -0.05 -4.78 -2.86
CA HIS A 295 -0.06 -3.67 -1.92
C HIS A 295 -1.39 -2.93 -1.83
N TYR A 296 -2.13 -2.79 -2.95
CA TYR A 296 -3.36 -2.02 -2.99
C TYR A 296 -4.32 -2.55 -4.05
N CYS A 297 -5.62 -2.56 -3.72
CA CYS A 297 -6.68 -2.86 -4.67
C CYS A 297 -7.12 -1.57 -5.34
N MET A 298 -6.89 -1.44 -6.66
CA MET A 298 -7.21 -0.21 -7.42
C MET A 298 -8.70 -0.11 -7.74
N GLY A 299 -9.37 -1.25 -7.79
CA GLY A 299 -10.80 -1.39 -7.99
C GLY A 299 -11.60 -1.44 -6.71
N GLY A 300 -12.89 -1.65 -6.84
CA GLY A 300 -13.84 -1.75 -5.73
C GLY A 300 -15.25 -1.42 -6.16
N ILE A 301 -16.03 -0.92 -5.22
CA ILE A 301 -17.41 -0.49 -5.45
C ILE A 301 -17.43 0.93 -6.02
N ALA A 302 -18.26 1.13 -7.03
CA ALA A 302 -18.47 2.45 -7.63
C ALA A 302 -19.24 3.37 -6.68
N VAL A 303 -18.71 4.56 -6.47
CA VAL A 303 -19.35 5.63 -5.72
C VAL A 303 -19.42 6.91 -6.57
N ASN A 304 -20.35 7.78 -6.27
CA ASN A 304 -20.40 9.13 -6.81
C ASN A 304 -19.54 10.11 -5.94
N PRO A 305 -19.38 11.39 -6.33
CA PRO A 305 -18.62 12.37 -5.56
C PRO A 305 -19.14 12.61 -4.12
N ARG A 306 -20.36 12.17 -3.82
CA ARG A 306 -20.95 12.22 -2.47
C ARG A 306 -20.70 10.95 -1.66
N SER A 307 -19.83 10.06 -2.12
CA SER A 307 -19.57 8.75 -1.53
C SER A 307 -20.79 7.82 -1.47
N GLU A 308 -21.85 8.08 -2.22
CA GLU A 308 -23.03 7.22 -2.32
C GLU A 308 -22.70 6.04 -3.25
N VAL A 309 -22.98 4.82 -2.80
CA VAL A 309 -22.72 3.59 -3.57
C VAL A 309 -23.73 3.44 -4.68
N LEU A 310 -23.26 3.12 -5.89
CA LEU A 310 -24.12 2.98 -7.07
C LEU A 310 -24.64 1.55 -7.24
N SER A 311 -25.88 1.44 -7.73
CA SER A 311 -26.53 0.18 -8.07
C SER A 311 -26.06 -0.34 -9.44
N THR A 312 -25.82 -1.64 -9.54
CA THR A 312 -25.56 -2.32 -10.83
C THR A 312 -26.74 -2.22 -11.81
N THR A 313 -27.97 -2.20 -11.29
CA THR A 313 -29.18 -2.26 -12.10
C THR A 313 -29.58 -0.89 -12.64
N THR A 314 -29.53 0.14 -11.77
CA THR A 314 -30.06 1.47 -12.10
C THR A 314 -28.99 2.51 -12.38
N LEU A 315 -27.73 2.22 -12.00
CA LEU A 315 -26.60 3.16 -11.96
C LEU A 315 -26.84 4.37 -11.05
N ALA A 316 -27.95 4.39 -10.32
CA ALA A 316 -28.29 5.41 -9.32
C ALA A 316 -27.76 5.02 -7.93
N PRO A 317 -27.65 5.99 -7.01
CA PRO A 317 -27.29 5.70 -5.62
C PRO A 317 -28.27 4.73 -4.95
N ILE A 318 -27.72 3.77 -4.17
CA ILE A 318 -28.50 2.92 -3.28
C ILE A 318 -28.78 3.73 -2.01
N PRO A 319 -30.04 4.03 -1.67
CA PRO A 319 -30.35 4.87 -0.53
C PRO A 319 -29.84 4.27 0.77
N GLY A 320 -29.20 5.10 1.60
CA GLY A 320 -28.65 4.68 2.90
C GLY A 320 -27.34 3.89 2.81
N LEU A 321 -26.68 3.81 1.64
CA LEU A 321 -25.40 3.13 1.51
C LEU A 321 -24.30 4.07 0.96
N TYR A 322 -23.21 4.15 1.72
CA TYR A 322 -22.02 4.95 1.43
C TYR A 322 -20.76 4.10 1.50
N ALA A 323 -19.71 4.50 0.78
CA ALA A 323 -18.41 3.84 0.91
C ALA A 323 -17.25 4.84 0.73
N ALA A 324 -16.11 4.56 1.37
CA ALA A 324 -14.92 5.40 1.28
C ALA A 324 -13.62 4.59 1.43
N GLY A 325 -12.54 5.09 0.85
CA GLY A 325 -11.21 4.49 0.89
C GLY A 325 -11.07 3.30 -0.05
N GLU A 326 -10.14 2.39 0.23
CA GLU A 326 -9.69 1.34 -0.69
C GLU A 326 -10.78 0.34 -1.13
N VAL A 327 -11.92 0.27 -0.45
CA VAL A 327 -13.08 -0.51 -0.90
C VAL A 327 -13.78 0.10 -2.11
N THR A 328 -13.49 1.38 -2.43
CA THR A 328 -14.07 2.11 -3.55
C THR A 328 -13.10 2.17 -4.73
N ARG A 329 -13.62 2.52 -5.90
CA ARG A 329 -12.84 2.62 -7.13
C ARG A 329 -12.74 4.06 -7.66
N GLY A 330 -11.75 4.30 -8.51
CA GLY A 330 -11.75 5.42 -9.47
C GLY A 330 -10.94 6.64 -9.09
N VAL A 331 -10.62 6.84 -7.81
CA VAL A 331 -9.87 8.02 -7.35
C VAL A 331 -8.43 8.03 -7.89
N HIS A 332 -7.80 6.88 -7.95
CA HIS A 332 -6.37 6.76 -8.26
C HIS A 332 -6.05 6.28 -9.68
N GLY A 333 -7.06 5.92 -10.47
CA GLY A 333 -6.84 5.32 -11.78
C GLY A 333 -6.15 3.96 -11.69
N MET A 334 -5.16 3.71 -12.57
CA MET A 334 -4.47 2.42 -12.66
C MET A 334 -3.24 2.28 -11.75
N ASP A 335 -2.72 3.39 -11.20
CA ASP A 335 -1.58 3.38 -10.27
C ASP A 335 -1.68 4.52 -9.27
N ARG A 336 -1.57 4.19 -7.98
CA ARG A 336 -1.74 5.13 -6.89
C ARG A 336 -0.39 5.69 -6.42
N LEU A 337 -0.28 7.00 -6.33
CA LEU A 337 0.88 7.67 -5.75
C LEU A 337 0.98 7.44 -4.23
N GLY A 338 2.20 7.35 -3.73
CA GLY A 338 2.47 7.17 -2.30
C GLY A 338 1.81 8.28 -1.45
N GLY A 339 1.21 7.90 -0.31
CA GLY A 339 0.51 8.82 0.58
C GLY A 339 -0.92 9.18 0.16
N CYS A 340 -1.29 9.10 -1.13
CA CYS A 340 -2.59 9.55 -1.61
C CYS A 340 -3.77 8.73 -1.09
N SER A 341 -3.59 7.45 -0.71
CA SER A 341 -4.66 6.66 -0.10
C SER A 341 -5.15 7.22 1.23
N SER A 342 -4.24 7.78 2.04
CA SER A 342 -4.63 8.41 3.31
C SER A 342 -5.49 9.66 3.09
N VAL A 343 -5.17 10.45 2.06
CA VAL A 343 -5.96 11.63 1.68
C VAL A 343 -7.34 11.21 1.18
N ASP A 344 -7.40 10.18 0.31
CA ASP A 344 -8.64 9.56 -0.17
C ASP A 344 -9.54 9.12 1.00
N CYS A 345 -9.02 8.33 1.92
CA CYS A 345 -9.75 7.87 3.10
C CYS A 345 -10.29 9.04 3.95
N MET A 346 -9.51 10.11 4.14
CA MET A 346 -9.91 11.26 4.94
C MET A 346 -11.01 12.08 4.24
N VAL A 347 -10.82 12.39 2.96
CA VAL A 347 -11.76 13.24 2.19
C VAL A 347 -13.09 12.52 2.00
N PHE A 348 -13.07 11.32 1.42
CA PHE A 348 -14.31 10.60 1.12
C PHE A 348 -14.95 9.98 2.36
N GLY A 349 -14.18 9.64 3.40
CA GLY A 349 -14.73 9.24 4.69
C GLY A 349 -15.50 10.37 5.36
N LEU A 350 -15.01 11.61 5.32
CA LEU A 350 -15.71 12.79 5.82
C LEU A 350 -16.97 13.08 5.00
N GLU A 351 -16.87 12.96 3.67
CA GLU A 351 -17.99 13.19 2.76
C GLU A 351 -19.10 12.14 2.96
N ALA A 352 -18.74 10.86 3.09
CA ALA A 352 -19.68 9.78 3.42
C ALA A 352 -20.44 10.07 4.74
N GLY A 353 -19.71 10.48 5.78
CA GLY A 353 -20.30 10.81 7.07
C GLY A 353 -21.26 12.01 7.00
N ARG A 354 -20.90 13.08 6.25
CA ARG A 354 -21.76 14.24 6.04
C ARG A 354 -23.07 13.88 5.30
N ASN A 355 -22.96 13.06 4.25
CA ASN A 355 -24.13 12.65 3.47
C ASN A 355 -25.03 11.67 4.23
N ALA A 356 -24.45 10.76 5.03
CA ALA A 356 -25.21 9.90 5.94
C ALA A 356 -26.00 10.72 6.98
N ALA A 357 -25.39 11.75 7.55
CA ALA A 357 -26.06 12.67 8.47
C ALA A 357 -27.18 13.49 7.79
N ALA A 358 -26.93 13.95 6.55
CA ALA A 358 -27.96 14.65 5.76
C ALA A 358 -29.14 13.73 5.42
N TYR A 359 -28.87 12.48 5.07
CA TYR A 359 -29.89 11.48 4.81
C TYR A 359 -30.79 11.23 6.04
N LEU A 360 -30.19 11.12 7.24
CA LEU A 360 -30.95 11.00 8.49
C LEU A 360 -31.89 12.18 8.71
N LYS A 361 -31.40 13.41 8.53
CA LYS A 361 -32.21 14.63 8.69
C LYS A 361 -33.37 14.69 7.71
N ALA A 362 -33.15 14.25 6.45
CA ALA A 362 -34.20 14.23 5.44
C ALA A 362 -35.33 13.24 5.72
N GLN A 363 -35.13 12.29 6.64
CA GLN A 363 -36.16 11.34 7.06
C GLN A 363 -37.03 11.85 8.22
N GLY A 364 -36.89 13.12 8.63
CA GLY A 364 -37.73 13.74 9.67
C GLY A 364 -37.30 13.40 11.10
N ASN A 365 -36.03 13.04 11.31
CA ASN A 365 -35.42 12.79 12.60
C ASN A 365 -34.35 13.83 12.99
#